data_e859bd789a0abf75ca49f452c6eafffb
#
_entry.id   e859bd789a0abf75ca49f452c6eafffb
#
_cell.length_a   1.000
_cell.length_b   1.000
_cell.length_c   1.000
_cell.angle_alpha   90.00
_cell.angle_beta   90.00
_cell.angle_gamma   90.00
#
_symmetry.space_group_name_H-M   'P 1'
#
loop_
_entity.id
_entity.type
_entity.pdbx_description
1 polymer ?
#
loop_
_entity_poly.entity_id
_entity_poly.type
_entity_poly.pdbx_seq_one_letter_code
_entity_poly.pdbx_strand_id
1 'polypeptide(L)'
;MPRIDPSSRVADGARLADDVEVGPFCIVGPNAELRAGVRLLSHVNLAGVTVIGEQTVIYPFASLGTAPQSTGYRGGVPSDANG
;
A
#
# COMPACT_ATOMS: atom_id res chain seq x y z
N MET A 1 9.22 -15.70 1.08
CA MET A 1 9.65 -14.29 1.24
C MET A 1 8.97 -13.38 0.26
N PRO A 2 8.53 -12.23 0.70
CA PRO A 2 7.96 -11.29 -0.26
C PRO A 2 9.01 -10.87 -1.29
N ARG A 3 8.53 -10.56 -2.47
CA ARG A 3 9.40 -10.05 -3.51
C ARG A 3 9.34 -8.55 -3.51
N ILE A 4 10.48 -7.91 -3.25
CA ILE A 4 10.53 -6.46 -3.13
C ILE A 4 11.58 -5.95 -4.11
N ASP A 5 11.13 -5.08 -5.01
CA ASP A 5 12.07 -4.48 -5.96
C ASP A 5 13.10 -3.65 -5.20
N PRO A 6 14.37 -3.71 -5.59
CA PRO A 6 15.41 -2.97 -4.86
C PRO A 6 15.22 -1.46 -4.82
N SER A 7 14.46 -0.90 -5.75
CA SER A 7 14.19 0.53 -5.75
C SER A 7 13.12 0.94 -4.76
N SER A 8 12.44 -0.04 -4.15
CA SER A 8 11.35 0.26 -3.22
C SER A 8 11.84 0.28 -1.79
N ARG A 9 11.09 0.99 -0.94
CA ARG A 9 11.40 1.06 0.47
C ARG A 9 10.28 0.45 1.28
N VAL A 10 10.61 -0.52 2.11
CA VAL A 10 9.67 -1.13 3.02
C VAL A 10 10.17 -0.92 4.42
N ALA A 11 9.42 -0.20 5.22
CA ALA A 11 9.83 0.12 6.57
C ALA A 11 9.83 -1.12 7.46
N ASP A 12 10.64 -1.10 8.50
CA ASP A 12 10.83 -2.27 9.34
C ASP A 12 9.56 -2.78 9.99
N GLY A 13 8.64 -1.93 10.32
CA GLY A 13 7.42 -2.37 10.98
C GLY A 13 6.37 -2.95 10.06
N ALA A 14 6.58 -2.88 8.76
CA ALA A 14 5.58 -3.35 7.81
C ALA A 14 5.43 -4.87 7.86
N ARG A 15 4.21 -5.32 7.68
CA ARG A 15 3.91 -6.76 7.68
C ARG A 15 3.50 -7.20 6.30
N LEU A 16 4.30 -8.05 5.70
CA LEU A 16 4.06 -8.55 4.36
C LEU A 16 3.96 -10.06 4.41
N ALA A 17 2.89 -10.60 3.84
CA ALA A 17 2.78 -12.05 3.70
C ALA A 17 3.84 -12.56 2.72
N ASP A 18 4.12 -13.86 2.79
CA ASP A 18 5.24 -14.43 2.05
C ASP A 18 5.14 -14.27 0.54
N ASP A 19 3.94 -14.19 0.00
CA ASP A 19 3.75 -14.12 -1.44
C ASP A 19 3.41 -12.73 -1.94
N VAL A 20 3.64 -11.71 -1.13
CA VAL A 20 3.43 -10.32 -1.53
C VAL A 20 4.49 -9.92 -2.55
N GLU A 21 4.08 -9.15 -3.55
CA GLU A 21 5.00 -8.58 -4.53
C GLU A 21 4.95 -7.06 -4.47
N VAL A 22 6.11 -6.46 -4.32
CA VAL A 22 6.24 -5.00 -4.30
C VAL A 22 7.06 -4.60 -5.52
N GLY A 23 6.43 -3.95 -6.48
CA GLY A 23 7.08 -3.48 -7.69
C GLY A 23 7.98 -2.30 -7.44
N PRO A 24 8.53 -1.69 -8.51
CA PRO A 24 9.53 -0.66 -8.36
C PRO A 24 8.97 0.66 -7.81
N PHE A 25 9.82 1.38 -7.12
CA PHE A 25 9.55 2.73 -6.63
C PHE A 25 8.32 2.81 -5.73
N CYS A 26 8.10 1.78 -4.94
CA CYS A 26 7.04 1.78 -3.95
C CYS A 26 7.59 2.16 -2.58
N ILE A 27 6.73 2.75 -1.76
CA ILE A 27 7.07 3.09 -0.38
C ILE A 27 6.01 2.48 0.52
N VAL A 28 6.45 1.62 1.43
CA VAL A 28 5.55 0.96 2.37
C VAL A 28 5.93 1.39 3.77
N GLY A 29 5.02 2.07 4.44
CA GLY A 29 5.27 2.59 5.77
C GLY A 29 5.25 1.51 6.85
N PRO A 30 5.65 1.88 8.06
CA PRO A 30 5.84 0.88 9.13
C PRO A 30 4.55 0.29 9.69
N ASN A 31 3.44 0.92 9.44
CA ASN A 31 2.15 0.43 9.94
C ASN A 31 1.29 -0.19 8.85
N ALA A 32 1.90 -0.56 7.73
CA ALA A 32 1.17 -1.19 6.65
C ALA A 32 1.18 -2.70 6.83
N GLU A 33 0.07 -3.31 6.45
CA GLU A 33 -0.04 -4.76 6.45
C GLU A 33 -0.54 -5.19 5.08
N LEU A 34 0.25 -6.02 4.39
CA LEU A 34 -0.09 -6.52 3.06
C LEU A 34 -0.34 -8.01 3.18
N ARG A 35 -1.56 -8.42 2.91
CA ARG A 35 -1.95 -9.81 3.12
C ARG A 35 -1.62 -10.67 1.92
N ALA A 36 -1.96 -11.96 2.01
CA ALA A 36 -1.54 -12.93 1.00
C ALA A 36 -1.96 -12.52 -0.40
N GLY A 37 -1.06 -12.64 -1.36
CA GLY A 37 -1.34 -12.40 -2.75
C GLY A 37 -1.41 -10.94 -3.17
N VAL A 38 -1.12 -10.02 -2.27
CA VAL A 38 -1.14 -8.58 -2.61
C VAL A 38 -0.01 -8.26 -3.56
N ARG A 39 -0.31 -7.43 -4.54
CA ARG A 39 0.69 -6.96 -5.50
C ARG A 39 0.63 -5.45 -5.63
N LEU A 40 1.76 -4.81 -5.44
CA LEU A 40 1.91 -3.39 -5.70
C LEU A 40 2.66 -3.25 -7.02
N LEU A 41 2.07 -2.57 -8.00
CA LEU A 41 2.65 -2.56 -9.33
C LEU A 41 3.85 -1.63 -9.43
N SER A 42 3.68 -0.35 -9.23
CA SER A 42 4.82 0.58 -9.18
C SER A 42 4.36 1.90 -8.61
N HIS A 43 5.30 2.67 -8.08
CA HIS A 43 5.01 4.02 -7.59
C HIS A 43 3.80 4.06 -6.66
N VAL A 44 3.72 3.08 -5.76
CA VAL A 44 2.63 2.99 -4.78
C VAL A 44 3.15 3.48 -3.44
N ASN A 45 2.41 4.36 -2.79
CA ASN A 45 2.78 4.89 -1.49
C ASN A 45 1.75 4.44 -0.45
N LEU A 46 2.19 3.66 0.51
CA LEU A 46 1.34 3.21 1.62
C LEU A 46 1.82 3.88 2.89
N ALA A 47 1.04 4.80 3.40
CA ALA A 47 1.40 5.55 4.60
C ALA A 47 0.36 5.33 5.68
N GLY A 48 0.68 5.72 6.89
CA GLY A 48 -0.24 5.59 8.00
C GLY A 48 -0.58 4.14 8.30
N VAL A 49 -1.71 3.91 8.89
CA VAL A 49 -2.17 2.56 9.21
C VAL A 49 -3.00 2.07 8.02
N THR A 50 -2.46 1.13 7.28
CA THR A 50 -3.07 0.65 6.06
C THR A 50 -3.07 -0.87 6.03
N VAL A 51 -4.23 -1.48 5.83
CA VAL A 51 -4.33 -2.94 5.68
C VAL A 51 -4.85 -3.22 4.29
N ILE A 52 -4.08 -3.97 3.52
CA ILE A 52 -4.47 -4.35 2.16
C ILE A 52 -4.90 -5.80 2.21
N GLY A 53 -6.14 -6.04 1.84
CA GLY A 53 -6.73 -7.37 1.88
C GLY A 53 -6.11 -8.32 0.86
N GLU A 54 -6.37 -9.60 1.04
CA GLU A 54 -5.77 -10.65 0.23
C GLU A 54 -6.09 -10.48 -1.25
N GLN A 55 -5.15 -10.83 -2.11
CA GLN A 55 -5.29 -10.86 -3.56
C GLN A 55 -5.54 -9.48 -4.20
N THR A 56 -5.30 -8.42 -3.46
CA THR A 56 -5.52 -7.07 -3.97
C THR A 56 -4.34 -6.64 -4.84
N VAL A 57 -4.64 -6.02 -5.96
CA VAL A 57 -3.63 -5.44 -6.84
C VAL A 57 -3.76 -3.92 -6.76
N ILE A 58 -2.66 -3.26 -6.40
CA ILE A 58 -2.62 -1.81 -6.31
C ILE A 58 -1.93 -1.27 -7.55
N TYR A 59 -2.63 -0.43 -8.27
CA TYR A 59 -2.15 0.09 -9.55
C TYR A 59 -1.19 1.24 -9.36
N PRO A 60 -0.42 1.59 -10.40
CA PRO A 60 0.61 2.61 -10.28
C PRO A 60 0.06 3.96 -9.85
N PHE A 61 0.88 4.68 -9.11
CA PHE A 61 0.62 6.04 -8.61
C PHE A 61 -0.51 6.11 -7.58
N ALA A 62 -0.82 5.00 -6.93
CA ALA A 62 -1.80 5.02 -5.85
C ALA A 62 -1.14 5.47 -4.55
N SER A 63 -1.89 6.22 -3.75
CA SER A 63 -1.47 6.59 -2.41
C SER A 63 -2.58 6.21 -1.45
N LEU A 64 -2.24 5.39 -0.46
CA LEU A 64 -3.20 4.88 0.50
C LEU A 64 -2.75 5.19 1.91
N GLY A 65 -3.70 5.40 2.79
CA GLY A 65 -3.41 5.63 4.19
C GLY A 65 -2.92 7.02 4.52
N THR A 66 -2.81 7.90 3.54
CA THR A 66 -2.45 9.29 3.83
C THR A 66 -3.68 10.07 4.23
N ALA A 67 -3.48 11.11 5.03
CA ALA A 67 -4.60 11.95 5.40
C ALA A 67 -5.22 12.57 4.16
N PRO A 68 -6.55 12.57 4.06
CA PRO A 68 -7.16 13.17 2.90
C PRO A 68 -6.90 14.67 2.86
N GLN A 69 -6.72 15.15 1.66
CA GLN A 69 -6.63 16.57 1.49
C GLN A 69 -7.99 17.16 1.72
N SER A 70 -8.01 18.37 2.15
CA SER A 70 -9.25 18.94 2.57
C SER A 70 -10.32 19.01 1.52
N THR A 71 -9.95 18.99 0.30
CA THR A 71 -10.92 19.12 -0.65
C THR A 71 -11.63 17.91 -0.93
N GLY A 72 -12.74 18.03 -1.26
CA GLY A 72 -13.39 17.08 -1.96
C GLY A 72 -13.27 15.69 -1.63
N TYR A 73 -12.59 15.52 -0.79
CA TYR A 73 -12.48 14.16 -0.46
C TYR A 73 -13.82 13.69 0.03
N ARG A 74 -14.44 13.21 -0.44
CA ARG A 74 -15.47 12.78 -0.16
C ARG A 74 -15.72 11.73 0.25
N GLY A 75 -15.66 11.62 0.54
CA GLY A 75 -15.62 10.83 1.04
C GLY A 75 -15.60 10.09 1.15
N GLY A 76 -15.47 10.10 1.02
CA GLY A 76 -15.29 9.41 1.14
C GLY A 76 -14.94 8.73 1.27
N VAL A 77 -15.06 8.48 1.27
CA VAL A 77 -14.58 7.90 1.36
C VAL A 77 -14.10 7.32 1.40
N PRO A 78 -14.22 7.18 1.51
CA PRO A 78 -13.65 6.64 1.56
C PRO A 78 -13.18 5.97 1.66
N SER A 79 -13.32 5.84 1.65
CA SER A 79 -12.82 5.38 1.76
C SER A 79 -12.52 4.80 1.84
N ASP A 80 -12.94 4.67 1.77
CA ASP A 80 -12.58 4.28 1.75
C ASP A 80 -12.34 3.86 1.50
N ALA A 81 -12.71 3.83 1.37
CA ALA A 81 -12.37 3.62 1.06
C ALA A 81 -11.96 3.39 0.71
N ASN A 82 -12.16 3.25 0.58
CA ASN A 82 -11.71 3.14 0.37
C ASN A 82 -11.50 2.88 0.15
N GLY A 83 -11.73 2.70 0.12
CA GLY A 83 -11.46 2.62 0.03
C GLY A 83 -11.29 2.46 -0.07
#